data_043112552a155405420337c0fb968de5
#
_entry.id   043112552a155405420337c0fb968de5
#
_cell.length_a   1.000
_cell.length_b   1.000
_cell.length_c   1.000
_cell.angle_alpha   90.00
_cell.angle_beta   90.00
_cell.angle_gamma   90.00
#
_symmetry.space_group_name_H-M   'P 1'
#
loop_
_entity.id
_entity.type
_entity.pdbx_description
1 polymer ?
#
loop_
_entity_poly.entity_id
_entity_poly.type
_entity_poly.pdbx_seq_one_letter_code
_entity_poly.pdbx_strand_id
1 'polypeptide(L)'
;MKSIVCNQPNQFKMVEVEPPVLKTGEALVHIRRIGICGTDYHAYRGNQPFFSYPRVLGHELSGQIESIGENSCGLKEGDQVSVIPYMECGECIACRNGKTNCCTDMKVLGVHIEGGMSEWITVPYNHLIKTNGLTLDQSAMIEPLSIGAHAIRRSSLKKGEYVLVIGAGPIGLGVMAFAKQEEAKVIAMDVNQERLEFCRKWAKVDFTVNALENPLETINEITRGEMPTAVFDATGNGNSMTDAFNYPAHGGKLIYVGLTKGNILFNDPDFHKKELTLMGSRNATREDFEYVVNAIKSGGVDIDSYITHRASIDEMINQFEGWLAPEAKVIKAIVEV
;
A
#
# COMPACT_ATOMS: atom_id res chain seq x y z
N MET A 1 4.35 -24.00 -15.37
CA MET A 1 3.88 -22.61 -15.30
C MET A 1 5.05 -21.63 -15.31
N LYS A 2 4.84 -20.43 -15.86
CA LYS A 2 5.82 -19.35 -15.79
C LYS A 2 5.88 -18.74 -14.40
N SER A 3 7.09 -18.41 -13.94
CA SER A 3 7.33 -17.67 -12.69
C SER A 3 8.54 -16.75 -12.85
N ILE A 4 8.48 -15.55 -12.28
CA ILE A 4 9.59 -14.59 -12.28
C ILE A 4 10.25 -14.60 -10.91
N VAL A 5 11.50 -15.01 -10.88
CA VAL A 5 12.31 -15.09 -9.66
C VAL A 5 13.31 -13.94 -9.61
N CYS A 6 13.33 -13.19 -8.52
CA CYS A 6 14.44 -12.31 -8.18
C CYS A 6 15.56 -13.16 -7.60
N ASN A 7 16.55 -13.50 -8.45
CA ASN A 7 17.58 -14.48 -8.14
C ASN A 7 18.66 -13.89 -7.21
N GLN A 8 18.96 -12.63 -7.40
CA GLN A 8 19.86 -11.79 -6.60
C GLN A 8 19.58 -10.31 -6.92
N PRO A 9 20.18 -9.34 -6.21
CA PRO A 9 19.99 -7.93 -6.54
C PRO A 9 20.25 -7.62 -8.01
N ASN A 10 19.31 -6.85 -8.61
CA ASN A 10 19.28 -6.44 -10.01
C ASN A 10 19.20 -7.60 -11.02
N GLN A 11 18.65 -8.74 -10.60
CA GLN A 11 18.53 -9.88 -11.49
C GLN A 11 17.19 -10.60 -11.33
N PHE A 12 16.28 -10.37 -12.27
CA PHE A 12 15.12 -11.24 -12.49
C PHE A 12 15.43 -12.35 -13.49
N LYS A 13 14.76 -13.47 -13.32
CA LYS A 13 14.82 -14.60 -14.25
C LYS A 13 13.43 -15.20 -14.40
N MET A 14 12.98 -15.37 -15.65
CA MET A 14 11.82 -16.21 -15.98
C MET A 14 12.23 -17.67 -15.86
N VAL A 15 11.43 -18.45 -15.14
CA VAL A 15 11.62 -19.89 -14.99
C VAL A 15 10.30 -20.62 -15.26
N GLU A 16 10.40 -21.85 -15.74
CA GLU A 16 9.27 -22.78 -15.79
C GLU A 16 9.33 -23.71 -14.58
N VAL A 17 8.23 -23.78 -13.84
CA VAL A 17 8.08 -24.63 -12.65
C VAL A 17 6.76 -25.37 -12.70
N GLU A 18 6.65 -26.48 -11.96
CA GLU A 18 5.39 -27.19 -11.81
C GLU A 18 4.37 -26.32 -11.08
N PRO A 19 3.08 -26.34 -11.47
CA PRO A 19 2.02 -25.69 -10.72
C PRO A 19 1.98 -26.14 -9.25
N PRO A 20 1.63 -25.24 -8.32
CA PRO A 20 1.54 -25.63 -6.91
C PRO A 20 0.41 -26.62 -6.68
N VAL A 21 0.63 -27.56 -5.75
CA VAL A 21 -0.37 -28.56 -5.37
C VAL A 21 -1.28 -27.99 -4.29
N LEU A 22 -2.59 -28.02 -4.55
CA LEU A 22 -3.61 -27.57 -3.62
C LEU A 22 -3.63 -28.43 -2.34
N LYS A 23 -3.60 -27.79 -1.18
CA LYS A 23 -3.72 -28.41 0.14
C LYS A 23 -5.06 -28.08 0.78
N THR A 24 -5.44 -28.88 1.76
CA THR A 24 -6.64 -28.60 2.58
C THR A 24 -6.53 -27.23 3.24
N GLY A 25 -7.58 -26.41 3.12
CA GLY A 25 -7.61 -25.05 3.66
C GLY A 25 -7.08 -23.97 2.71
N GLU A 26 -6.58 -24.34 1.54
CA GLU A 26 -6.07 -23.43 0.51
C GLU A 26 -7.02 -23.34 -0.70
N ALA A 27 -6.80 -22.31 -1.49
CA ALA A 27 -7.33 -22.19 -2.84
C ALA A 27 -6.18 -22.07 -3.84
N LEU A 28 -6.31 -22.70 -5.00
CA LEU A 28 -5.45 -22.48 -6.17
C LEU A 28 -6.01 -21.32 -6.95
N VAL A 29 -5.20 -20.26 -7.07
CA VAL A 29 -5.59 -19.02 -7.74
C VAL A 29 -4.77 -18.86 -9.02
N HIS A 30 -5.45 -18.71 -10.15
CA HIS A 30 -4.85 -18.26 -11.41
C HIS A 30 -4.67 -16.76 -11.33
N ILE A 31 -3.44 -16.30 -11.21
CA ILE A 31 -3.10 -14.87 -11.14
C ILE A 31 -3.35 -14.23 -12.51
N ARG A 32 -3.97 -13.08 -12.52
CA ARG A 32 -4.32 -12.34 -13.73
C ARG A 32 -3.70 -10.95 -13.76
N ARG A 33 -3.48 -10.34 -12.57
CA ARG A 33 -2.84 -9.03 -12.44
C ARG A 33 -1.93 -9.01 -11.22
N ILE A 34 -0.79 -8.36 -11.37
CA ILE A 34 0.20 -8.15 -10.32
C ILE A 34 0.55 -6.67 -10.30
N GLY A 35 0.20 -5.97 -9.21
CA GLY A 35 0.66 -4.61 -8.98
C GLY A 35 2.14 -4.61 -8.57
N ILE A 36 2.88 -3.61 -8.99
CA ILE A 36 4.28 -3.43 -8.62
C ILE A 36 4.37 -2.39 -7.50
N CYS A 37 4.91 -2.82 -6.37
CA CYS A 37 5.08 -2.04 -5.15
C CYS A 37 6.49 -1.45 -5.04
N GLY A 38 6.63 -0.38 -4.25
CA GLY A 38 7.95 0.13 -3.81
C GLY A 38 8.80 -0.94 -3.13
N THR A 39 8.16 -1.87 -2.42
CA THR A 39 8.82 -3.02 -1.78
C THR A 39 9.50 -3.93 -2.81
N ASP A 40 8.88 -4.17 -3.98
CA ASP A 40 9.47 -4.97 -5.06
C ASP A 40 10.70 -4.26 -5.65
N TYR A 41 10.64 -2.92 -5.81
CA TYR A 41 11.80 -2.13 -6.23
C TYR A 41 12.94 -2.19 -5.22
N HIS A 42 12.65 -2.10 -3.93
CA HIS A 42 13.66 -2.23 -2.87
C HIS A 42 14.24 -3.63 -2.79
N ALA A 43 13.43 -4.67 -2.97
CA ALA A 43 13.89 -6.06 -3.06
C ALA A 43 14.80 -6.25 -4.28
N TYR A 44 14.37 -5.80 -5.46
CA TYR A 44 15.20 -5.88 -6.66
C TYR A 44 16.57 -5.21 -6.49
N ARG A 45 16.62 -4.03 -5.86
CA ARG A 45 17.88 -3.29 -5.61
C ARG A 45 18.70 -3.81 -4.41
N GLY A 46 18.26 -4.84 -3.71
CA GLY A 46 18.97 -5.35 -2.52
C GLY A 46 18.82 -4.49 -1.26
N ASN A 47 17.84 -3.59 -1.24
CA ASN A 47 17.62 -2.62 -0.15
C ASN A 47 16.53 -3.05 0.84
N GLN A 48 15.84 -4.18 0.61
CA GLN A 48 14.78 -4.68 1.51
C GLN A 48 15.38 -5.40 2.72
N PRO A 49 15.11 -4.94 3.97
CA PRO A 49 15.78 -5.49 5.16
C PRO A 49 15.33 -6.89 5.55
N PHE A 50 14.11 -7.30 5.15
CA PHE A 50 13.50 -8.59 5.53
C PHE A 50 13.48 -9.60 4.39
N PHE A 51 14.40 -9.48 3.44
CA PHE A 51 14.37 -10.21 2.18
C PHE A 51 15.55 -11.14 2.03
N SER A 52 15.32 -12.32 1.48
CA SER A 52 16.35 -13.29 1.11
C SER A 52 16.18 -13.75 -0.34
N TYR A 53 17.30 -13.96 -1.03
CA TYR A 53 17.31 -14.45 -2.41
C TYR A 53 17.62 -15.95 -2.46
N PRO A 54 17.15 -16.68 -3.47
CA PRO A 54 16.18 -16.26 -4.47
C PRO A 54 14.77 -16.09 -3.91
N ARG A 55 13.89 -15.29 -4.57
CA ARG A 55 12.51 -15.09 -4.16
C ARG A 55 11.61 -14.73 -5.35
N VAL A 56 10.42 -15.31 -5.41
CA VAL A 56 9.33 -14.80 -6.25
C VAL A 56 8.70 -13.62 -5.53
N LEU A 57 8.68 -12.45 -6.18
CA LEU A 57 8.09 -11.22 -5.64
C LEU A 57 6.57 -11.16 -5.89
N GLY A 58 5.95 -10.02 -5.59
CA GLY A 58 4.55 -9.69 -5.89
C GLY A 58 3.59 -10.05 -4.76
N HIS A 59 2.87 -9.04 -4.29
CA HIS A 59 1.91 -9.13 -3.20
C HIS A 59 0.63 -8.31 -3.46
N GLU A 60 0.57 -7.51 -4.51
CA GLU A 60 -0.61 -6.79 -4.96
C GLU A 60 -1.29 -7.61 -6.06
N LEU A 61 -2.17 -8.54 -5.71
CA LEU A 61 -2.57 -9.62 -6.60
C LEU A 61 -4.07 -9.67 -6.83
N SER A 62 -4.46 -9.90 -8.08
CA SER A 62 -5.80 -10.35 -8.43
C SER A 62 -5.78 -11.54 -9.37
N GLY A 63 -6.81 -12.37 -9.27
CA GLY A 63 -6.94 -13.56 -10.09
C GLY A 63 -8.31 -14.20 -9.99
N GLN A 64 -8.41 -15.43 -10.48
CA GLN A 64 -9.59 -16.26 -10.41
C GLN A 64 -9.28 -17.56 -9.67
N ILE A 65 -10.20 -18.01 -8.85
CA ILE A 65 -10.09 -19.32 -8.18
C ILE A 65 -10.21 -20.41 -9.23
N GLU A 66 -9.14 -21.16 -9.43
CA GLU A 66 -9.08 -22.33 -10.31
C GLU A 66 -9.66 -23.55 -9.61
N SER A 67 -9.26 -23.77 -8.33
CA SER A 67 -9.76 -24.88 -7.53
C SER A 67 -9.75 -24.52 -6.05
N ILE A 68 -10.75 -24.97 -5.32
CA ILE A 68 -10.92 -24.75 -3.89
C ILE A 68 -11.76 -25.88 -3.29
N GLY A 69 -11.37 -26.35 -2.09
CA GLY A 69 -12.18 -27.29 -1.31
C GLY A 69 -13.33 -26.61 -0.53
N GLU A 70 -13.98 -27.40 0.33
CA GLU A 70 -14.96 -26.84 1.26
C GLU A 70 -14.37 -25.70 2.08
N ASN A 71 -15.10 -24.59 2.18
CA ASN A 71 -14.64 -23.39 2.87
C ASN A 71 -15.79 -22.63 3.53
N SER A 72 -15.48 -21.90 4.60
CA SER A 72 -16.47 -21.09 5.34
C SER A 72 -16.67 -19.68 4.76
N CYS A 73 -15.91 -19.30 3.72
CA CYS A 73 -15.96 -17.97 3.13
C CYS A 73 -16.96 -17.85 1.97
N GLY A 74 -17.63 -18.95 1.58
CA GLY A 74 -18.58 -18.97 0.46
C GLY A 74 -17.91 -18.72 -0.90
N LEU A 75 -16.62 -18.98 -1.00
CA LEU A 75 -15.84 -18.90 -2.24
C LEU A 75 -16.04 -20.17 -3.06
N LYS A 76 -15.98 -20.04 -4.38
CA LYS A 76 -16.11 -21.15 -5.32
C LYS A 76 -15.19 -20.95 -6.53
N GLU A 77 -14.97 -22.02 -7.27
CA GLU A 77 -14.26 -21.98 -8.55
C GLU A 77 -14.87 -20.95 -9.51
N GLY A 78 -14.03 -20.23 -10.21
CA GLY A 78 -14.39 -19.13 -11.09
C GLY A 78 -14.61 -17.77 -10.38
N ASP A 79 -14.68 -17.71 -9.04
CA ASP A 79 -14.76 -16.40 -8.36
C ASP A 79 -13.50 -15.58 -8.60
N GLN A 80 -13.70 -14.30 -8.92
CA GLN A 80 -12.63 -13.31 -8.99
C GLN A 80 -12.27 -12.85 -7.59
N VAL A 81 -10.97 -12.78 -7.31
CA VAL A 81 -10.46 -12.49 -5.97
C VAL A 81 -9.27 -11.51 -5.99
N SER A 82 -9.12 -10.77 -4.90
CA SER A 82 -7.89 -10.12 -4.48
C SER A 82 -7.29 -10.91 -3.32
N VAL A 83 -5.97 -10.87 -3.18
CA VAL A 83 -5.24 -11.61 -2.15
C VAL A 83 -4.86 -10.67 -1.01
N ILE A 84 -5.14 -11.07 0.24
CA ILE A 84 -4.56 -10.47 1.44
C ILE A 84 -3.19 -11.12 1.64
N PRO A 85 -2.07 -10.41 1.44
CA PRO A 85 -0.75 -11.03 1.41
C PRO A 85 -0.13 -11.24 2.81
N TYR A 86 -0.85 -10.96 3.87
CA TYR A 86 -0.38 -10.90 5.25
C TYR A 86 -0.76 -12.17 6.00
N MET A 87 0.11 -13.20 5.97
CA MET A 87 -0.15 -14.50 6.60
C MET A 87 0.18 -14.40 8.09
N GLU A 88 -0.85 -14.20 8.91
CA GLU A 88 -0.76 -14.12 10.36
C GLU A 88 -0.80 -15.50 11.02
N CYS A 89 -0.24 -15.63 12.24
CA CYS A 89 -0.25 -16.90 12.98
C CYS A 89 -1.58 -17.23 13.68
N GLY A 90 -2.47 -16.26 13.84
CA GLY A 90 -3.76 -16.44 14.52
C GLY A 90 -3.71 -16.48 16.07
N GLU A 91 -2.57 -16.74 16.69
CA GLU A 91 -2.47 -17.06 18.12
C GLU A 91 -1.69 -16.04 18.99
N CYS A 92 -0.87 -15.16 18.38
CA CYS A 92 -0.10 -14.17 19.14
C CYS A 92 -1.02 -13.10 19.77
N ILE A 93 -0.46 -12.29 20.67
CA ILE A 93 -1.24 -11.24 21.36
C ILE A 93 -1.92 -10.28 20.37
N ALA A 94 -1.26 -9.93 19.26
CA ALA A 94 -1.83 -9.03 18.27
C ALA A 94 -3.03 -9.68 17.56
N CYS A 95 -2.88 -10.95 17.13
CA CYS A 95 -3.95 -11.71 16.46
C CYS A 95 -5.17 -11.89 17.38
N ARG A 96 -4.96 -12.29 18.64
CA ARG A 96 -6.04 -12.43 19.63
C ARG A 96 -6.79 -11.12 19.91
N ASN A 97 -6.15 -9.97 19.69
CA ASN A 97 -6.77 -8.65 19.82
C ASN A 97 -7.31 -8.07 18.49
N GLY A 98 -7.47 -8.91 17.46
CA GLY A 98 -7.98 -8.50 16.14
C GLY A 98 -7.03 -7.63 15.32
N LYS A 99 -5.76 -7.50 15.75
CA LYS A 99 -4.72 -6.75 15.03
C LYS A 99 -3.82 -7.70 14.24
N THR A 100 -4.41 -8.47 13.34
CA THR A 100 -3.72 -9.49 12.56
C THR A 100 -2.58 -8.91 11.72
N ASN A 101 -2.74 -7.68 11.23
CA ASN A 101 -1.71 -6.90 10.52
C ASN A 101 -0.44 -6.63 11.37
N CYS A 102 -0.52 -6.76 12.70
CA CYS A 102 0.59 -6.59 13.64
C CYS A 102 1.12 -7.93 14.19
N CYS A 103 0.81 -9.06 13.54
CA CYS A 103 1.25 -10.38 13.96
C CYS A 103 2.76 -10.43 14.21
N THR A 104 3.18 -11.09 15.30
CA THR A 104 4.60 -11.21 15.68
C THR A 104 5.36 -12.19 14.79
N ASP A 105 4.66 -13.15 14.15
CA ASP A 105 5.20 -14.10 13.18
C ASP A 105 4.58 -13.89 11.78
N MET A 106 4.51 -12.63 11.37
CA MET A 106 3.96 -12.23 10.07
C MET A 106 4.81 -12.74 8.92
N LYS A 107 4.17 -13.47 7.98
CA LYS A 107 4.78 -13.87 6.72
C LYS A 107 4.05 -13.20 5.56
N VAL A 108 4.73 -12.27 4.90
CA VAL A 108 4.16 -11.53 3.77
C VAL A 108 4.57 -12.20 2.47
N LEU A 109 3.60 -12.46 1.58
CA LEU A 109 3.84 -12.95 0.22
C LEU A 109 4.80 -12.01 -0.52
N GLY A 110 5.74 -12.57 -1.26
CA GLY A 110 6.72 -11.79 -2.03
C GLY A 110 7.79 -11.10 -1.19
N VAL A 111 7.78 -11.30 0.14
CA VAL A 111 8.79 -10.75 1.07
C VAL A 111 9.39 -11.87 1.91
N HIS A 112 8.61 -12.48 2.80
CA HIS A 112 9.08 -13.55 3.70
C HIS A 112 8.92 -14.94 3.09
N ILE A 113 7.91 -15.11 2.23
CA ILE A 113 7.60 -16.33 1.48
C ILE A 113 7.41 -15.99 0.00
N GLU A 114 7.32 -17.00 -0.86
CA GLU A 114 7.14 -16.81 -2.30
C GLU A 114 5.87 -15.99 -2.59
N GLY A 115 5.99 -15.05 -3.53
CA GLY A 115 4.91 -14.16 -3.95
C GLY A 115 4.17 -14.63 -5.18
N GLY A 116 3.45 -13.71 -5.78
CA GLY A 116 2.54 -13.97 -6.90
C GLY A 116 3.04 -13.55 -8.28
N MET A 117 4.35 -13.29 -8.47
CA MET A 117 4.91 -13.11 -9.83
C MET A 117 5.02 -14.46 -10.55
N SER A 118 3.88 -15.14 -10.67
CA SER A 118 3.69 -16.47 -11.27
C SER A 118 2.28 -16.60 -11.84
N GLU A 119 2.04 -17.57 -12.73
CA GLU A 119 0.71 -17.83 -13.28
C GLU A 119 -0.27 -18.39 -12.25
N TRP A 120 0.18 -19.21 -11.30
CA TRP A 120 -0.65 -19.77 -10.23
C TRP A 120 0.05 -19.69 -8.88
N ILE A 121 -0.75 -19.50 -7.84
CA ILE A 121 -0.32 -19.61 -6.44
C ILE A 121 -1.36 -20.38 -5.62
N THR A 122 -0.94 -21.00 -4.52
CA THR A 122 -1.87 -21.42 -3.47
C THR A 122 -1.80 -20.48 -2.29
N VAL A 123 -2.98 -20.13 -1.75
CA VAL A 123 -3.10 -19.30 -0.55
C VAL A 123 -4.22 -19.85 0.34
N PRO A 124 -4.15 -19.67 1.66
CA PRO A 124 -5.28 -20.01 2.53
C PRO A 124 -6.54 -19.25 2.08
N TYR A 125 -7.66 -19.96 1.95
CA TYR A 125 -8.89 -19.34 1.41
C TYR A 125 -9.39 -18.15 2.25
N ASN A 126 -9.08 -18.11 3.53
CA ASN A 126 -9.39 -16.98 4.40
C ASN A 126 -8.53 -15.72 4.12
N HIS A 127 -7.55 -15.79 3.23
CA HIS A 127 -6.76 -14.66 2.72
C HIS A 127 -7.24 -14.19 1.34
N LEU A 128 -8.40 -14.64 0.90
CA LEU A 128 -9.03 -14.17 -0.34
C LEU A 128 -10.20 -13.23 -0.05
N ILE A 129 -10.29 -12.17 -0.83
CA ILE A 129 -11.43 -11.26 -0.87
C ILE A 129 -12.13 -11.42 -2.21
N LYS A 130 -13.42 -11.75 -2.18
CA LYS A 130 -14.24 -11.85 -3.39
C LYS A 130 -14.47 -10.50 -4.02
N THR A 131 -14.13 -10.38 -5.30
CA THR A 131 -14.16 -9.12 -6.05
C THR A 131 -15.00 -9.19 -7.33
N ASN A 132 -15.92 -10.16 -7.42
CA ASN A 132 -16.82 -10.27 -8.55
C ASN A 132 -17.54 -8.93 -8.82
N GLY A 133 -17.58 -8.52 -10.09
CA GLY A 133 -18.15 -7.24 -10.51
C GLY A 133 -17.16 -6.06 -10.53
N LEU A 134 -15.94 -6.24 -10.04
CA LEU A 134 -14.83 -5.33 -10.30
C LEU A 134 -14.03 -5.80 -11.53
N THR A 135 -13.23 -4.92 -12.14
CA THR A 135 -12.22 -5.35 -13.10
C THR A 135 -11.05 -6.05 -12.39
N LEU A 136 -10.25 -6.80 -13.14
CA LEU A 136 -9.04 -7.43 -12.60
C LEU A 136 -8.04 -6.38 -12.09
N ASP A 137 -7.92 -5.26 -12.79
CA ASP A 137 -7.08 -4.13 -12.40
C ASP A 137 -7.54 -3.53 -11.07
N GLN A 138 -8.85 -3.25 -10.95
CA GLN A 138 -9.45 -2.78 -9.70
C GLN A 138 -9.17 -3.74 -8.53
N SER A 139 -9.27 -5.04 -8.80
CA SER A 139 -9.04 -6.07 -7.79
C SER A 139 -7.58 -6.16 -7.34
N ALA A 140 -6.61 -5.94 -8.24
CA ALA A 140 -5.19 -5.91 -7.88
C ALA A 140 -4.82 -4.67 -7.04
N MET A 141 -5.51 -3.54 -7.24
CA MET A 141 -5.25 -2.29 -6.52
C MET A 141 -5.90 -2.24 -5.12
N ILE A 142 -6.63 -3.25 -4.71
CA ILE A 142 -7.24 -3.30 -3.38
C ILE A 142 -6.15 -3.32 -2.29
N GLU A 143 -5.10 -4.14 -2.47
CA GLU A 143 -4.04 -4.25 -1.47
C GLU A 143 -3.35 -2.90 -1.21
N PRO A 144 -2.73 -2.21 -2.20
CA PRO A 144 -2.02 -0.96 -1.94
C PRO A 144 -2.94 0.15 -1.41
N LEU A 145 -4.20 0.18 -1.82
CA LEU A 145 -5.19 1.12 -1.31
C LEU A 145 -5.59 0.81 0.14
N SER A 146 -5.61 -0.47 0.52
CA SER A 146 -5.93 -0.88 1.90
C SER A 146 -4.92 -0.37 2.92
N ILE A 147 -3.66 -0.12 2.52
CA ILE A 147 -2.67 0.53 3.38
C ILE A 147 -3.12 1.95 3.76
N GLY A 148 -3.59 2.72 2.77
CA GLY A 148 -4.11 4.07 3.00
C GLY A 148 -5.39 4.07 3.84
N ALA A 149 -6.34 3.20 3.52
CA ALA A 149 -7.58 3.02 4.27
C ALA A 149 -7.31 2.66 5.74
N HIS A 150 -6.38 1.73 5.99
CA HIS A 150 -5.96 1.35 7.35
C HIS A 150 -5.40 2.54 8.12
N ALA A 151 -4.52 3.34 7.51
CA ALA A 151 -3.93 4.51 8.15
C ALA A 151 -5.01 5.53 8.56
N ILE A 152 -5.99 5.79 7.69
CA ILE A 152 -7.12 6.69 7.97
C ILE A 152 -7.98 6.13 9.10
N ARG A 153 -8.41 4.86 9.04
CA ARG A 153 -9.20 4.24 10.11
C ARG A 153 -8.47 4.30 11.45
N ARG A 154 -7.16 4.02 11.45
CA ARG A 154 -6.32 4.08 12.64
C ARG A 154 -6.23 5.47 13.25
N SER A 155 -6.29 6.52 12.44
CA SER A 155 -6.21 7.91 12.90
C SER A 155 -7.47 8.40 13.61
N SER A 156 -8.61 7.71 13.41
CA SER A 156 -9.93 8.15 13.89
C SER A 156 -10.23 9.59 13.46
N LEU A 157 -9.99 9.88 12.17
CA LEU A 157 -10.20 11.17 11.55
C LEU A 157 -11.68 11.59 11.63
N LYS A 158 -11.93 12.88 11.77
CA LYS A 158 -13.28 13.44 11.79
C LYS A 158 -13.52 14.35 10.60
N LYS A 159 -14.77 14.41 10.18
CA LYS A 159 -15.24 15.33 9.14
C LYS A 159 -14.81 16.77 9.38
N GLY A 160 -14.28 17.42 8.35
CA GLY A 160 -13.88 18.83 8.38
C GLY A 160 -12.51 19.12 8.98
N GLU A 161 -11.83 18.13 9.57
CA GLU A 161 -10.45 18.28 10.06
C GLU A 161 -9.48 18.57 8.91
N TYR A 162 -8.47 19.42 9.19
CA TYR A 162 -7.33 19.56 8.28
C TYR A 162 -6.37 18.39 8.45
N VAL A 163 -6.02 17.77 7.33
CA VAL A 163 -5.11 16.63 7.23
C VAL A 163 -3.96 16.98 6.30
N LEU A 164 -2.74 16.78 6.75
CA LEU A 164 -1.55 16.85 5.91
C LEU A 164 -1.12 15.43 5.54
N VAL A 165 -0.91 15.19 4.25
CA VAL A 165 -0.31 13.96 3.74
C VAL A 165 0.99 14.29 3.04
N ILE A 166 2.10 13.81 3.59
CA ILE A 166 3.46 14.02 3.09
C ILE A 166 3.86 12.82 2.24
N GLY A 167 4.20 13.08 0.98
CA GLY A 167 4.51 12.07 -0.02
C GLY A 167 3.33 11.76 -0.93
N ALA A 168 3.47 12.11 -2.20
CA ALA A 168 2.49 11.92 -3.27
C ALA A 168 2.76 10.65 -4.10
N GLY A 169 3.33 9.62 -3.47
CA GLY A 169 3.45 8.28 -4.03
C GLY A 169 2.15 7.48 -3.92
N PRO A 170 2.12 6.22 -4.40
CA PRO A 170 0.90 5.38 -4.40
C PRO A 170 0.22 5.30 -3.02
N ILE A 171 1.00 5.13 -1.96
CA ILE A 171 0.48 5.01 -0.60
C ILE A 171 -0.12 6.35 -0.12
N GLY A 172 0.59 7.47 -0.32
CA GLY A 172 0.09 8.79 0.04
C GLY A 172 -1.18 9.16 -0.73
N LEU A 173 -1.27 8.81 -2.01
CA LEU A 173 -2.48 8.96 -2.81
C LEU A 173 -3.67 8.18 -2.21
N GLY A 174 -3.46 6.94 -1.79
CA GLY A 174 -4.47 6.15 -1.08
C GLY A 174 -4.93 6.82 0.22
N VAL A 175 -3.98 7.32 1.04
CA VAL A 175 -4.31 8.08 2.27
C VAL A 175 -5.15 9.33 1.92
N MET A 176 -4.75 10.11 0.90
CA MET A 176 -5.48 11.31 0.47
C MET A 176 -6.91 10.97 0.02
N ALA A 177 -7.07 9.93 -0.80
CA ALA A 177 -8.37 9.52 -1.31
C ALA A 177 -9.32 9.13 -0.17
N PHE A 178 -8.87 8.34 0.80
CA PHE A 178 -9.69 7.93 1.93
C PHE A 178 -9.93 9.06 2.94
N ALA A 179 -8.95 9.96 3.14
CA ALA A 179 -9.19 11.18 3.92
C ALA A 179 -10.30 12.06 3.30
N LYS A 180 -10.35 12.14 1.96
CA LYS A 180 -11.43 12.84 1.25
C LYS A 180 -12.79 12.16 1.42
N GLN A 181 -12.84 10.82 1.50
CA GLN A 181 -14.08 10.09 1.77
C GLN A 181 -14.61 10.35 3.20
N GLU A 182 -13.70 10.57 4.16
CA GLU A 182 -14.05 11.01 5.52
C GLU A 182 -14.38 12.53 5.59
N GLU A 183 -14.52 13.18 4.43
CA GLU A 183 -14.84 14.60 4.31
C GLU A 183 -13.82 15.53 5.03
N ALA A 184 -12.57 15.12 5.10
CA ALA A 184 -11.48 15.96 5.59
C ALA A 184 -11.06 17.02 4.56
N LYS A 185 -10.43 18.09 5.04
CA LYS A 185 -9.71 19.08 4.22
C LYS A 185 -8.28 18.61 4.03
N VAL A 186 -7.96 18.10 2.87
CA VAL A 186 -6.68 17.43 2.60
C VAL A 186 -5.66 18.39 1.98
N ILE A 187 -4.50 18.47 2.62
CA ILE A 187 -3.31 19.13 2.14
C ILE A 187 -2.32 18.06 1.68
N ALA A 188 -1.98 18.03 0.41
CA ALA A 188 -0.93 17.18 -0.13
C ALA A 188 0.40 17.90 -0.13
N MET A 189 1.47 17.28 0.36
CA MET A 189 2.82 17.83 0.33
C MET A 189 3.81 16.87 -0.34
N ASP A 190 4.56 17.35 -1.32
CA ASP A 190 5.62 16.60 -2.00
C ASP A 190 6.66 17.59 -2.56
N VAL A 191 7.84 17.08 -2.90
CA VAL A 191 8.90 17.84 -3.58
C VAL A 191 8.67 17.91 -5.10
N ASN A 192 7.84 17.05 -5.65
CA ASN A 192 7.59 16.91 -7.10
C ASN A 192 6.27 17.57 -7.49
N GLN A 193 6.37 18.65 -8.27
CA GLN A 193 5.22 19.43 -8.71
C GLN A 193 4.22 18.63 -9.55
N GLU A 194 4.68 17.73 -10.41
CA GLU A 194 3.79 16.90 -11.25
C GLU A 194 2.96 15.93 -10.40
N ARG A 195 3.56 15.38 -9.34
CA ARG A 195 2.84 14.55 -8.37
C ARG A 195 1.81 15.34 -7.60
N LEU A 196 2.10 16.59 -7.23
CA LEU A 196 1.12 17.47 -6.59
C LEU A 196 -0.07 17.79 -7.52
N GLU A 197 0.18 17.97 -8.81
CA GLU A 197 -0.88 18.14 -9.80
C GLU A 197 -1.72 16.86 -9.96
N PHE A 198 -1.08 15.70 -9.91
CA PHE A 198 -1.79 14.42 -9.90
C PHE A 198 -2.68 14.27 -8.67
N CYS A 199 -2.22 14.67 -7.47
CA CYS A 199 -3.03 14.67 -6.25
C CYS A 199 -4.30 15.52 -6.40
N ARG A 200 -4.19 16.71 -7.02
CA ARG A 200 -5.36 17.58 -7.28
C ARG A 200 -6.38 16.89 -8.20
N LYS A 201 -5.91 16.25 -9.25
CA LYS A 201 -6.77 15.61 -10.26
C LYS A 201 -7.39 14.33 -9.74
N TRP A 202 -6.56 13.47 -9.20
CA TRP A 202 -6.94 12.10 -8.84
C TRP A 202 -7.60 12.01 -7.45
N ALA A 203 -6.92 12.49 -6.40
CA ALA A 203 -7.41 12.42 -5.02
C ALA A 203 -8.30 13.61 -4.65
N LYS A 204 -8.43 14.62 -5.52
CA LYS A 204 -9.24 15.84 -5.32
C LYS A 204 -8.89 16.55 -4.01
N VAL A 205 -7.60 16.62 -3.69
CA VAL A 205 -7.12 17.30 -2.49
C VAL A 205 -7.47 18.79 -2.54
N ASP A 206 -7.69 19.39 -1.38
CA ASP A 206 -8.12 20.80 -1.28
C ASP A 206 -6.94 21.75 -1.50
N PHE A 207 -5.75 21.35 -1.04
CA PHE A 207 -4.54 22.16 -1.14
C PHE A 207 -3.33 21.31 -1.50
N THR A 208 -2.33 21.94 -2.12
CA THR A 208 -1.03 21.31 -2.38
C THR A 208 0.08 22.25 -1.91
N VAL A 209 1.12 21.69 -1.33
CA VAL A 209 2.29 22.41 -0.80
C VAL A 209 3.55 21.78 -1.38
N ASN A 210 4.43 22.60 -1.96
CA ASN A 210 5.75 22.14 -2.34
C ASN A 210 6.64 22.13 -1.09
N ALA A 211 7.17 20.95 -0.76
CA ALA A 211 8.00 20.78 0.45
C ALA A 211 9.32 21.55 0.41
N LEU A 212 9.72 22.08 -0.75
CA LEU A 212 10.93 22.88 -0.93
C LEU A 212 10.69 24.40 -0.77
N GLU A 213 9.42 24.85 -0.59
CA GLU A 213 9.02 26.27 -0.65
C GLU A 213 8.29 26.67 0.65
N ASN A 214 9.05 26.83 1.75
CA ASN A 214 8.52 27.27 3.06
C ASN A 214 7.24 26.54 3.51
N PRO A 215 7.22 25.20 3.53
CA PRO A 215 6.00 24.43 3.73
C PRO A 215 5.31 24.74 5.07
N LEU A 216 6.07 25.03 6.13
CA LEU A 216 5.50 25.31 7.45
C LEU A 216 4.65 26.59 7.44
N GLU A 217 5.13 27.66 6.81
CA GLU A 217 4.42 28.93 6.68
C GLU A 217 3.16 28.75 5.83
N THR A 218 3.29 28.11 4.67
CA THR A 218 2.15 27.82 3.77
C THR A 218 1.07 27.00 4.45
N ILE A 219 1.43 25.95 5.20
CA ILE A 219 0.46 25.14 5.95
C ILE A 219 -0.21 25.95 7.06
N ASN A 220 0.56 26.79 7.76
CA ASN A 220 0.02 27.67 8.79
C ASN A 220 -1.01 28.68 8.21
N GLU A 221 -0.75 29.25 7.03
CA GLU A 221 -1.70 30.12 6.33
C GLU A 221 -2.97 29.38 5.90
N ILE A 222 -2.82 28.20 5.26
CA ILE A 222 -3.95 27.36 4.82
C ILE A 222 -4.86 27.04 6.00
N THR A 223 -4.28 26.71 7.14
CA THR A 223 -5.00 26.29 8.35
C THR A 223 -5.36 27.46 9.27
N ARG A 224 -5.04 28.71 8.87
CA ARG A 224 -5.30 29.94 9.64
C ARG A 224 -4.68 29.92 11.03
N GLY A 225 -3.50 29.33 11.14
CA GLY A 225 -2.74 29.24 12.40
C GLY A 225 -3.05 28.02 13.26
N GLU A 226 -4.07 27.21 12.91
CA GLU A 226 -4.48 26.07 13.74
C GLU A 226 -3.63 24.81 13.52
N MET A 227 -2.98 24.68 12.36
CA MET A 227 -2.22 23.51 11.91
C MET A 227 -3.10 22.25 11.71
N PRO A 228 -2.62 21.23 10.96
CA PRO A 228 -3.36 19.98 10.75
C PRO A 228 -3.53 19.15 12.03
N THR A 229 -4.72 18.63 12.27
CA THR A 229 -4.98 17.73 13.43
C THR A 229 -4.42 16.34 13.23
N ALA A 230 -4.22 15.92 11.97
CA ALA A 230 -3.57 14.68 11.61
C ALA A 230 -2.55 14.89 10.47
N VAL A 231 -1.34 14.38 10.67
CA VAL A 231 -0.26 14.39 9.69
C VAL A 231 0.14 12.97 9.38
N PHE A 232 0.12 12.60 8.10
CA PHE A 232 0.54 11.30 7.61
C PHE A 232 1.84 11.45 6.82
N ASP A 233 2.89 10.72 7.20
CA ASP A 233 4.09 10.60 6.37
C ASP A 233 4.10 9.25 5.66
N ALA A 234 4.00 9.32 4.32
CA ALA A 234 4.04 8.17 3.41
C ALA A 234 5.32 8.14 2.57
N THR A 235 6.36 8.90 2.95
CA THR A 235 7.59 9.03 2.18
C THR A 235 8.59 7.90 2.41
N GLY A 236 8.66 7.39 3.64
CA GLY A 236 9.75 6.50 4.07
C GLY A 236 11.13 7.17 4.08
N ASN A 237 11.18 8.50 4.03
CA ASN A 237 12.42 9.29 4.07
C ASN A 237 12.67 9.80 5.50
N GLY A 238 13.82 9.44 6.09
CA GLY A 238 14.13 9.77 7.49
C GLY A 238 14.12 11.27 7.80
N ASN A 239 14.54 12.13 6.86
CA ASN A 239 14.51 13.59 7.04
C ASN A 239 13.06 14.09 7.04
N SER A 240 12.25 13.67 6.06
CA SER A 240 10.83 14.00 6.02
C SER A 240 10.10 13.57 7.28
N MET A 241 10.32 12.34 7.74
CA MET A 241 9.71 11.80 8.95
C MET A 241 10.14 12.55 10.21
N THR A 242 11.39 13.04 10.27
CA THR A 242 11.87 13.89 11.35
C THR A 242 11.20 15.27 11.29
N ASP A 243 11.15 15.90 10.12
CA ASP A 243 10.57 17.23 9.93
C ASP A 243 9.04 17.22 10.15
N ALA A 244 8.40 16.07 9.95
CA ALA A 244 6.95 15.89 10.12
C ALA A 244 6.44 16.25 11.52
N PHE A 245 7.28 16.22 12.57
CA PHE A 245 6.91 16.66 13.92
C PHE A 245 6.56 18.16 14.03
N ASN A 246 6.97 18.98 13.06
CA ASN A 246 6.70 20.40 13.08
C ASN A 246 5.24 20.74 12.70
N TYR A 247 4.58 19.88 11.93
CA TYR A 247 3.30 20.17 11.28
C TYR A 247 2.03 19.90 12.12
N PRO A 248 2.00 18.94 13.07
CA PRO A 248 0.75 18.69 13.79
C PRO A 248 0.35 19.87 14.68
N ALA A 249 -0.95 20.11 14.77
CA ALA A 249 -1.57 20.99 15.75
C ALA A 249 -1.29 20.53 17.18
N HIS A 250 -1.54 21.38 18.16
CA HIS A 250 -1.59 20.98 19.57
C HIS A 250 -2.70 19.93 19.78
N GLY A 251 -2.39 18.84 20.48
CA GLY A 251 -3.25 17.65 20.61
C GLY A 251 -3.37 16.81 19.34
N GLY A 252 -2.57 17.12 18.30
CA GLY A 252 -2.62 16.47 17.01
C GLY A 252 -1.92 15.11 16.98
N LYS A 253 -2.03 14.46 15.83
CA LYS A 253 -1.49 13.10 15.58
C LYS A 253 -0.47 13.14 14.43
N LEU A 254 0.65 12.42 14.61
CA LEU A 254 1.60 12.12 13.55
C LEU A 254 1.55 10.61 13.28
N ILE A 255 1.23 10.24 12.03
CA ILE A 255 1.07 8.84 11.62
C ILE A 255 2.12 8.51 10.57
N TYR A 256 3.04 7.60 10.91
CA TYR A 256 3.99 7.05 9.96
C TYR A 256 3.40 5.88 9.21
N VAL A 257 3.19 6.05 7.91
CA VAL A 257 2.74 5.03 6.97
C VAL A 257 3.94 4.50 6.18
N GLY A 258 4.86 5.39 5.84
CA GLY A 258 6.17 5.03 5.29
C GLY A 258 7.10 4.41 6.34
N LEU A 259 8.05 3.60 5.87
CA LEU A 259 9.07 2.95 6.70
C LEU A 259 10.46 3.41 6.27
N THR A 260 11.27 3.87 7.21
CA THR A 260 12.69 4.16 7.00
C THR A 260 13.60 3.21 7.77
N LYS A 261 14.83 3.03 7.31
CA LYS A 261 15.87 2.34 8.07
C LYS A 261 16.56 3.34 8.99
N GLY A 262 16.62 3.04 10.27
CA GLY A 262 17.31 3.86 11.26
C GLY A 262 16.37 4.54 12.25
N ASN A 263 16.91 5.52 12.95
CA ASN A 263 16.22 6.21 14.04
C ASN A 263 15.59 7.52 13.53
N ILE A 264 14.42 7.86 14.06
CA ILE A 264 13.81 9.17 13.94
C ILE A 264 14.04 9.91 15.25
N LEU A 265 14.61 11.10 15.17
CA LEU A 265 14.88 11.95 16.32
C LEU A 265 13.86 13.10 16.36
N PHE A 266 13.35 13.42 17.52
CA PHE A 266 12.44 14.54 17.72
C PHE A 266 12.80 15.33 18.98
N ASN A 267 12.35 16.58 19.04
CA ASN A 267 12.53 17.44 20.21
C ASN A 267 11.43 17.11 21.24
N ASP A 268 11.81 16.52 22.39
CA ASP A 268 10.87 16.12 23.43
C ASP A 268 10.08 17.30 24.03
N PRO A 269 10.68 18.46 24.36
CA PRO A 269 9.92 19.60 24.82
C PRO A 269 8.80 20.05 23.89
N ASP A 270 9.02 20.05 22.57
CA ASP A 270 7.98 20.41 21.61
C ASP A 270 6.91 19.32 21.47
N PHE A 271 7.31 18.07 21.46
CA PHE A 271 6.40 16.92 21.46
C PHE A 271 5.48 16.94 22.69
N HIS A 272 6.06 17.12 23.88
CA HIS A 272 5.34 17.21 25.13
C HIS A 272 4.43 18.44 25.19
N LYS A 273 4.94 19.64 24.82
CA LYS A 273 4.17 20.89 24.83
C LYS A 273 2.91 20.81 23.98
N LYS A 274 3.02 20.14 22.83
CA LYS A 274 1.89 19.94 21.90
C LYS A 274 0.99 18.77 22.30
N GLU A 275 1.36 17.96 23.28
CA GLU A 275 0.66 16.71 23.67
C GLU A 275 0.39 15.82 22.44
N LEU A 276 1.44 15.61 21.62
CA LEU A 276 1.31 14.89 20.35
C LEU A 276 1.11 13.39 20.56
N THR A 277 0.34 12.78 19.67
CA THR A 277 0.24 11.33 19.53
C THR A 277 1.06 10.87 18.32
N LEU A 278 2.10 10.05 18.56
CA LEU A 278 2.85 9.39 17.49
C LEU A 278 2.31 7.98 17.25
N MET A 279 2.04 7.65 15.98
CA MET A 279 1.45 6.37 15.59
C MET A 279 2.22 5.76 14.41
N GLY A 280 2.46 4.44 14.44
CA GLY A 280 2.84 3.67 13.26
C GLY A 280 1.60 3.08 12.59
N SER A 281 1.54 3.06 11.29
CA SER A 281 0.54 2.32 10.50
C SER A 281 1.25 1.26 9.67
N ARG A 282 0.82 0.00 9.77
CA ARG A 282 1.48 -1.13 9.11
C ARG A 282 0.45 -2.05 8.47
N ASN A 283 0.70 -2.45 7.21
CA ASN A 283 -0.16 -3.40 6.51
C ASN A 283 -1.64 -2.96 6.55
N ALA A 284 -2.56 -3.89 6.41
CA ALA A 284 -3.99 -3.68 6.53
C ALA A 284 -4.67 -4.94 7.08
N THR A 285 -5.89 -4.82 7.56
CA THR A 285 -6.72 -5.94 8.00
C THR A 285 -7.77 -6.27 6.93
N ARG A 286 -8.43 -7.41 7.02
CA ARG A 286 -9.55 -7.79 6.14
C ARG A 286 -10.62 -6.69 6.04
N GLU A 287 -10.95 -6.04 7.16
CA GLU A 287 -11.92 -4.94 7.21
C GLU A 287 -11.53 -3.78 6.29
N ASP A 288 -10.22 -3.46 6.22
CA ASP A 288 -9.73 -2.41 5.32
C ASP A 288 -9.85 -2.81 3.85
N PHE A 289 -9.58 -4.08 3.51
CA PHE A 289 -9.79 -4.62 2.15
C PHE A 289 -11.26 -4.55 1.74
N GLU A 290 -12.17 -4.97 2.60
CA GLU A 290 -13.61 -4.94 2.35
C GLU A 290 -14.11 -3.49 2.19
N TYR A 291 -13.60 -2.56 3.00
CA TYR A 291 -13.86 -1.13 2.85
C TYR A 291 -13.43 -0.61 1.48
N VAL A 292 -12.22 -0.95 1.03
CA VAL A 292 -11.69 -0.55 -0.28
C VAL A 292 -12.51 -1.14 -1.43
N VAL A 293 -12.92 -2.42 -1.35
CA VAL A 293 -13.84 -3.04 -2.33
C VAL A 293 -15.11 -2.22 -2.48
N ASN A 294 -15.71 -1.81 -1.37
CA ASN A 294 -16.94 -1.01 -1.37
C ASN A 294 -16.70 0.40 -1.94
N ALA A 295 -15.57 1.03 -1.60
CA ALA A 295 -15.19 2.34 -2.12
C ALA A 295 -14.98 2.32 -3.64
N ILE A 296 -14.36 1.27 -4.18
CA ILE A 296 -14.18 1.12 -5.64
C ILE A 296 -15.55 0.85 -6.31
N LYS A 297 -16.37 -0.04 -5.77
CA LYS A 297 -17.71 -0.35 -6.30
C LYS A 297 -18.63 0.87 -6.36
N SER A 298 -18.52 1.78 -5.40
CA SER A 298 -19.30 3.03 -5.38
C SER A 298 -18.72 4.13 -6.30
N GLY A 299 -17.60 3.88 -6.99
CA GLY A 299 -16.92 4.88 -7.82
C GLY A 299 -16.16 5.94 -7.02
N GLY A 300 -15.90 5.68 -5.73
CA GLY A 300 -15.19 6.62 -4.84
C GLY A 300 -13.68 6.69 -5.12
N VAL A 301 -13.10 5.75 -5.89
CA VAL A 301 -11.68 5.73 -6.25
C VAL A 301 -11.54 5.38 -7.73
N ASP A 302 -10.84 6.22 -8.49
CA ASP A 302 -10.55 6.03 -9.92
C ASP A 302 -9.27 5.19 -10.09
N ILE A 303 -9.45 3.90 -10.37
CA ILE A 303 -8.32 2.98 -10.56
C ILE A 303 -7.67 3.15 -11.94
N ASP A 304 -8.44 3.49 -12.96
CA ASP A 304 -7.95 3.55 -14.34
C ASP A 304 -6.86 4.63 -14.49
N SER A 305 -7.06 5.80 -13.87
CA SER A 305 -6.06 6.87 -13.87
C SER A 305 -4.91 6.61 -12.89
N TYR A 306 -5.09 5.73 -11.90
CA TYR A 306 -4.05 5.37 -10.92
C TYR A 306 -2.96 4.49 -11.55
N ILE A 307 -3.35 3.57 -12.46
CA ILE A 307 -2.43 2.68 -13.17
C ILE A 307 -1.85 3.41 -14.38
N THR A 308 -0.57 3.78 -14.29
CA THR A 308 0.12 4.56 -15.32
C THR A 308 0.96 3.70 -16.28
N HIS A 309 1.35 2.49 -15.87
CA HIS A 309 2.24 1.62 -16.64
C HIS A 309 1.73 0.19 -16.65
N ARG A 310 1.95 -0.51 -17.76
CA ARG A 310 1.53 -1.90 -17.98
C ARG A 310 2.61 -2.67 -18.72
N ALA A 311 2.71 -3.96 -18.41
CA ALA A 311 3.47 -4.93 -19.20
C ALA A 311 2.80 -6.31 -19.09
N SER A 312 3.02 -7.17 -20.07
CA SER A 312 2.76 -8.59 -19.90
C SER A 312 3.81 -9.24 -18.99
N ILE A 313 3.52 -10.41 -18.46
CA ILE A 313 4.49 -11.17 -17.65
C ILE A 313 5.78 -11.46 -18.44
N ASP A 314 5.68 -11.64 -19.74
CA ASP A 314 6.82 -11.90 -20.63
C ASP A 314 7.69 -10.65 -20.85
N GLU A 315 7.12 -9.45 -20.77
CA GLU A 315 7.80 -8.17 -20.96
C GLU A 315 8.30 -7.55 -19.66
N MET A 316 7.75 -7.97 -18.52
CA MET A 316 7.97 -7.35 -17.21
C MET A 316 9.46 -7.18 -16.87
N ILE A 317 10.27 -8.20 -17.12
CA ILE A 317 11.71 -8.17 -16.79
C ILE A 317 12.41 -7.03 -17.55
N ASN A 318 12.08 -6.82 -18.81
CA ASN A 318 12.68 -5.79 -19.65
C ASN A 318 12.17 -4.38 -19.32
N GLN A 319 10.93 -4.27 -18.82
CA GLN A 319 10.30 -2.99 -18.48
C GLN A 319 10.65 -2.51 -17.08
N PHE A 320 10.94 -3.43 -16.16
CA PHE A 320 11.05 -3.14 -14.74
C PHE A 320 12.11 -2.08 -14.39
N GLU A 321 13.28 -2.15 -15.01
CA GLU A 321 14.34 -1.15 -14.79
C GLU A 321 13.94 0.23 -15.31
N GLY A 322 13.22 0.28 -16.43
CA GLY A 322 12.69 1.52 -16.99
C GLY A 322 11.70 2.20 -16.03
N TRP A 323 10.89 1.43 -15.31
CA TRP A 323 9.95 1.96 -14.31
C TRP A 323 10.63 2.56 -13.07
N LEU A 324 11.91 2.23 -12.84
CA LEU A 324 12.71 2.80 -11.74
C LEU A 324 13.25 4.20 -12.07
N ALA A 325 13.26 4.59 -13.33
CA ALA A 325 13.75 5.88 -13.77
C ALA A 325 12.76 6.99 -13.40
N PRO A 326 13.20 8.10 -12.77
CA PRO A 326 12.32 9.22 -12.42
C PRO A 326 11.54 9.79 -13.63
N GLU A 327 12.14 9.73 -14.80
CA GLU A 327 11.59 10.22 -16.07
C GLU A 327 10.38 9.42 -16.54
N ALA A 328 10.24 8.16 -16.09
CA ALA A 328 9.09 7.32 -16.38
C ALA A 328 7.81 7.80 -15.68
N LYS A 329 7.93 8.62 -14.62
CA LYS A 329 6.80 9.21 -13.89
C LYS A 329 5.76 8.18 -13.43
N VAL A 330 6.23 7.01 -13.02
CA VAL A 330 5.37 5.91 -12.58
C VAL A 330 4.62 6.30 -11.31
N ILE A 331 3.31 6.22 -11.34
CA ILE A 331 2.47 6.20 -10.15
C ILE A 331 2.28 4.74 -9.72
N LYS A 332 1.66 3.93 -10.56
CA LYS A 332 1.50 2.49 -10.34
C LYS A 332 1.75 1.74 -11.65
N ALA A 333 2.55 0.70 -11.57
CA ALA A 333 2.70 -0.25 -12.67
C ALA A 333 1.92 -1.54 -12.35
N ILE A 334 1.41 -2.20 -13.40
CA ILE A 334 0.70 -3.47 -13.31
C ILE A 334 1.22 -4.44 -14.36
N VAL A 335 1.31 -5.70 -13.99
CA VAL A 335 1.69 -6.81 -14.88
C VAL A 335 0.47 -7.66 -15.17
N GLU A 336 0.27 -7.97 -16.44
CA GLU A 336 -0.78 -8.84 -16.96
C GLU A 336 -0.23 -10.26 -17.15
N VAL A 337 -0.91 -11.24 -16.55
CA VAL A 337 -0.53 -12.65 -16.57
C VAL A 337 -1.46 -13.43 -17.47
#